data_21936494b44719d5e983f2000e9dfc90
#
_entry.id   21936494b44719d5e983f2000e9dfc90
#
_cell.length_a   1.000
_cell.length_b   1.000
_cell.length_c   1.000
_cell.angle_alpha   90.00
_cell.angle_beta   90.00
_cell.angle_gamma   90.00
#
_symmetry.space_group_name_H-M   'P 1'
#
loop_
_entity.id
_entity.type
_entity.pdbx_description
1 polymer ?
#
loop_
_entity_poly.entity_id
_entity_poly.type
_entity_poly.pdbx_seq_one_letter_code
_entity_poly.pdbx_strand_id
1 'polypeptide(L)'
;MLRTLLLCGPYEQCPIINYFCPLFFVMIETDIIIIGAGPVGLFTVFEAGLLKLRCHLIDSLPTPGGQLIEIYPKKPIYDIPGYPIVNAGELVEKLMEQGAVFKPGFTLGESATDLEETEDGKFIVTTVKGTKHKAPIVMIAGGLGVFEPRKPPIPNLDQYEDKGVEYIIRDPEFYKGKRVVVSGGGDSALDWSIYLVENKIANELSLVHRRTSFRGHLDSVQKVMDMAAAGKINLITDAEVTGLSGNGKVESVTINHATMGKIEKPTDHFVPLFGLTPSLGPVANWGLEIEKNAIKVDTLDYSTNRKGVYAIGDINTYSGKLKLILCGFHEGTLAVQSAFARIFPNKKNVLKYTTVNGVSGF
;
A
#
# COMPACT_ATOMS: atom_id res chain seq x y z
N MET A 1 -14.76 18.71 58.54
CA MET A 1 -14.48 18.04 59.82
C MET A 1 -14.37 16.56 59.51
N LEU A 2 -13.30 15.85 59.67
CA LEU A 2 -12.15 15.73 60.52
C LEU A 2 -10.96 15.15 59.71
N ARG A 3 -9.79 15.68 59.93
CA ARG A 3 -8.50 15.14 59.54
C ARG A 3 -8.21 13.85 60.28
N THR A 4 -7.58 12.89 59.67
CA THR A 4 -6.69 11.97 60.36
C THR A 4 -5.40 11.77 59.54
N LEU A 5 -4.33 12.40 59.98
CA LEU A 5 -2.96 12.12 59.62
C LEU A 5 -2.60 10.76 60.23
N LEU A 6 -1.98 9.90 59.49
CA LEU A 6 -1.15 8.80 59.98
C LEU A 6 0.24 8.88 59.40
N LEU A 7 1.16 9.06 60.30
CA LEU A 7 2.61 9.10 60.15
C LEU A 7 3.13 7.74 59.67
N CYS A 8 3.89 7.72 58.57
CA CYS A 8 4.72 6.61 58.20
C CYS A 8 6.15 6.84 58.76
N GLY A 9 6.57 5.89 59.60
CA GLY A 9 7.94 5.79 60.06
C GLY A 9 8.91 5.20 58.99
N PRO A 10 10.21 5.25 59.19
CA PRO A 10 11.19 4.96 58.17
C PRO A 10 11.56 3.48 58.08
N TYR A 11 11.88 3.06 56.85
CA TYR A 11 12.59 1.85 56.46
C TYR A 11 11.96 0.48 56.68
N GLU A 12 11.21 -0.01 55.65
CA GLU A 12 11.27 -1.40 55.25
C GLU A 12 11.25 -1.49 53.71
N GLN A 13 12.14 -2.33 53.18
CA GLN A 13 12.35 -2.57 51.73
C GLN A 13 11.06 -3.15 51.10
N CYS A 14 10.35 -2.37 50.32
CA CYS A 14 9.34 -2.91 49.43
C CYS A 14 10.01 -3.66 48.28
N PRO A 15 9.74 -4.97 48.08
CA PRO A 15 10.16 -5.64 46.87
C PRO A 15 9.46 -4.99 45.64
N ILE A 16 10.26 -4.60 44.66
CA ILE A 16 9.75 -4.14 43.35
C ILE A 16 9.07 -5.34 42.73
N ILE A 17 7.77 -5.47 42.95
CA ILE A 17 6.93 -6.36 42.15
C ILE A 17 6.79 -5.68 40.77
N ASN A 18 7.59 -6.14 39.82
CA ASN A 18 7.38 -5.86 38.41
C ASN A 18 5.98 -6.38 38.06
N TYR A 19 4.97 -5.51 38.12
CA TYR A 19 3.70 -5.75 37.46
C TYR A 19 4.00 -5.70 35.95
N PHE A 20 4.31 -6.84 35.38
CA PHE A 20 4.05 -7.10 33.97
C PHE A 20 2.56 -6.93 33.81
N CYS A 21 2.14 -5.72 33.43
CA CYS A 21 0.79 -5.50 32.90
C CYS A 21 0.73 -6.29 31.59
N PRO A 22 0.02 -7.42 31.51
CA PRO A 22 -0.16 -8.06 30.22
C PRO A 22 -0.87 -7.03 29.35
N LEU A 23 -0.21 -6.58 28.29
CA LEU A 23 -0.85 -5.88 27.19
C LEU A 23 -1.95 -6.85 26.69
N PHE A 24 -3.16 -6.67 27.18
CA PHE A 24 -4.32 -7.33 26.62
C PHE A 24 -4.47 -6.79 25.20
N PHE A 25 -3.87 -7.50 24.23
CA PHE A 25 -4.19 -7.26 22.83
C PHE A 25 -5.68 -7.54 22.67
N VAL A 26 -6.48 -6.48 22.60
CA VAL A 26 -7.92 -6.58 22.35
C VAL A 26 -8.07 -7.15 20.94
N MET A 27 -8.59 -8.38 20.84
CA MET A 27 -8.93 -8.97 19.57
C MET A 27 -10.17 -8.28 18.99
N ILE A 28 -10.07 -7.77 17.79
CA ILE A 28 -11.17 -7.12 17.08
C ILE A 28 -12.00 -8.20 16.39
N GLU A 29 -13.26 -8.37 16.80
CA GLU A 29 -14.16 -9.34 16.19
C GLU A 29 -15.16 -8.67 15.24
N THR A 30 -15.35 -9.28 14.07
CA THR A 30 -16.26 -8.80 13.02
C THR A 30 -16.81 -9.99 12.22
N ASP A 31 -17.74 -9.73 11.29
CA ASP A 31 -18.26 -10.79 10.40
C ASP A 31 -17.35 -10.99 9.18
N ILE A 32 -16.75 -9.91 8.67
CA ILE A 32 -15.85 -9.93 7.51
C ILE A 32 -14.63 -9.06 7.80
N ILE A 33 -13.43 -9.63 7.67
CA ILE A 33 -12.18 -8.86 7.57
C ILE A 33 -11.92 -8.59 6.10
N ILE A 34 -11.68 -7.33 5.74
CA ILE A 34 -11.32 -6.91 4.37
C ILE A 34 -9.86 -6.43 4.39
N ILE A 35 -8.99 -7.06 3.60
CA ILE A 35 -7.60 -6.66 3.43
C ILE A 35 -7.50 -5.73 2.24
N GLY A 36 -7.30 -4.45 2.50
CA GLY A 36 -7.29 -3.37 1.51
C GLY A 36 -8.52 -2.47 1.59
N ALA A 37 -8.28 -1.18 1.83
CA ALA A 37 -9.30 -0.12 1.88
C ALA A 37 -9.32 0.70 0.57
N GLY A 38 -8.97 0.08 -0.56
CA GLY A 38 -9.14 0.64 -1.89
C GLY A 38 -10.62 0.65 -2.33
N PRO A 39 -10.95 1.15 -3.55
CA PRO A 39 -12.33 1.32 -3.98
C PRO A 39 -13.16 0.04 -3.90
N VAL A 40 -12.58 -1.10 -4.24
CA VAL A 40 -13.27 -2.40 -4.19
C VAL A 40 -13.58 -2.81 -2.75
N GLY A 41 -12.61 -2.68 -1.83
CA GLY A 41 -12.83 -2.97 -0.41
C GLY A 41 -13.89 -2.06 0.21
N LEU A 42 -13.88 -0.77 -0.12
CA LEU A 42 -14.88 0.21 0.35
C LEU A 42 -16.29 -0.11 -0.17
N PHE A 43 -16.42 -0.46 -1.45
CA PHE A 43 -17.73 -0.86 -1.99
C PHE A 43 -18.22 -2.18 -1.38
N THR A 44 -17.32 -3.11 -1.08
CA THR A 44 -17.65 -4.38 -0.42
C THR A 44 -18.29 -4.16 0.95
N VAL A 45 -17.88 -3.12 1.68
CA VAL A 45 -18.53 -2.72 2.95
C VAL A 45 -20.01 -2.39 2.73
N PHE A 46 -20.33 -1.67 1.67
CA PHE A 46 -21.72 -1.32 1.34
C PHE A 46 -22.56 -2.58 1.06
N GLU A 47 -22.07 -3.48 0.22
CA GLU A 47 -22.75 -4.74 -0.12
C GLU A 47 -22.95 -5.63 1.11
N ALA A 48 -21.93 -5.77 1.96
CA ALA A 48 -22.00 -6.53 3.20
C ALA A 48 -23.01 -5.91 4.19
N GLY A 49 -23.01 -4.59 4.31
CA GLY A 49 -23.94 -3.86 5.17
C GLY A 49 -25.41 -4.04 4.79
N LEU A 50 -25.72 -4.16 3.49
CA LEU A 50 -27.08 -4.49 3.01
C LEU A 50 -27.56 -5.85 3.55
N LEU A 51 -26.64 -6.79 3.76
CA LEU A 51 -26.91 -8.10 4.38
C LEU A 51 -26.74 -8.12 5.91
N LYS A 52 -26.51 -6.95 6.53
CA LYS A 52 -26.26 -6.80 7.97
C LYS A 52 -25.02 -7.57 8.45
N LEU A 53 -23.98 -7.64 7.61
CA LEU A 53 -22.67 -8.14 7.96
C LEU A 53 -21.74 -6.96 8.28
N ARG A 54 -21.12 -7.00 9.46
CA ARG A 54 -20.16 -6.00 9.91
C ARG A 54 -18.80 -6.24 9.25
N CYS A 55 -18.16 -5.19 8.81
CA CYS A 55 -16.84 -5.24 8.19
C CYS A 55 -15.80 -4.49 9.01
N HIS A 56 -14.57 -5.02 9.01
CA HIS A 56 -13.38 -4.31 9.46
C HIS A 56 -12.32 -4.35 8.38
N LEU A 57 -11.83 -3.17 7.96
CA LEU A 57 -10.82 -3.06 6.91
C LEU A 57 -9.44 -2.89 7.53
N ILE A 58 -8.45 -3.57 6.93
CA ILE A 58 -7.02 -3.45 7.28
C ILE A 58 -6.30 -2.92 6.06
N ASP A 59 -5.55 -1.82 6.20
CA ASP A 59 -4.76 -1.27 5.10
C ASP A 59 -3.39 -0.78 5.59
N SER A 60 -2.36 -0.99 4.78
CA SER A 60 -1.00 -0.51 5.02
C SER A 60 -0.86 1.00 4.92
N LEU A 61 -1.76 1.65 4.19
CA LEU A 61 -1.79 3.11 4.06
C LEU A 61 -2.48 3.76 5.25
N PRO A 62 -2.06 4.97 5.64
CA PRO A 62 -2.65 5.70 6.76
C PRO A 62 -4.05 6.25 6.48
N THR A 63 -4.46 6.27 5.20
CA THR A 63 -5.76 6.76 4.75
C THR A 63 -6.43 5.76 3.81
N PRO A 64 -7.78 5.62 3.84
CA PRO A 64 -8.51 4.80 2.87
C PRO A 64 -8.38 5.34 1.46
N GLY A 65 -8.56 4.48 0.46
CA GLY A 65 -8.58 4.82 -0.96
C GLY A 65 -7.53 4.08 -1.78
N GLY A 66 -6.52 3.48 -1.13
CA GLY A 66 -5.49 2.70 -1.81
C GLY A 66 -4.73 3.54 -2.84
N GLN A 67 -4.43 2.94 -3.99
CA GLN A 67 -3.67 3.58 -5.06
C GLN A 67 -4.31 4.85 -5.62
N LEU A 68 -5.63 4.97 -5.57
CA LEU A 68 -6.35 6.15 -6.06
C LEU A 68 -5.97 7.42 -5.30
N ILE A 69 -5.74 7.30 -4.00
CA ILE A 69 -5.35 8.44 -3.16
C ILE A 69 -3.83 8.58 -3.12
N GLU A 70 -3.08 7.48 -3.00
CA GLU A 70 -1.63 7.52 -2.81
C GLU A 70 -0.88 7.98 -4.08
N ILE A 71 -1.34 7.55 -5.27
CA ILE A 71 -0.56 7.76 -6.49
C ILE A 71 -1.11 8.91 -7.34
N TYR A 72 -2.45 9.04 -7.48
CA TYR A 72 -3.03 9.96 -8.44
C TYR A 72 -4.45 10.46 -8.08
N PRO A 73 -4.62 11.15 -6.93
CA PRO A 73 -5.95 11.56 -6.43
C PRO A 73 -6.71 12.50 -7.36
N LYS A 74 -6.02 13.25 -8.21
CA LYS A 74 -6.59 14.19 -9.18
C LYS A 74 -6.76 13.60 -10.57
N LYS A 75 -6.40 12.31 -10.78
CA LYS A 75 -6.52 11.68 -12.10
C LYS A 75 -7.99 11.43 -12.44
N PRO A 76 -8.47 11.85 -13.63
CA PRO A 76 -9.82 11.57 -14.06
C PRO A 76 -9.99 10.09 -14.44
N ILE A 77 -11.14 9.54 -14.08
CA ILE A 77 -11.58 8.18 -14.38
C ILE A 77 -12.87 8.29 -15.20
N TYR A 78 -12.99 7.54 -16.30
CA TYR A 78 -14.07 7.63 -17.26
C TYR A 78 -14.93 6.36 -17.33
N ASP A 79 -14.53 5.27 -16.67
CA ASP A 79 -15.13 3.95 -16.75
C ASP A 79 -15.86 3.51 -15.47
N ILE A 80 -16.32 4.50 -14.68
CA ILE A 80 -17.21 4.26 -13.55
C ILE A 80 -18.65 4.49 -14.01
N PRO A 81 -19.52 3.47 -13.98
CA PRO A 81 -20.91 3.60 -14.42
C PRO A 81 -21.65 4.74 -13.69
N GLY A 82 -22.38 5.56 -14.47
CA GLY A 82 -23.13 6.70 -13.93
C GLY A 82 -22.31 7.98 -13.79
N TYR A 83 -20.99 7.94 -13.97
CA TYR A 83 -20.11 9.11 -14.00
C TYR A 83 -19.46 9.27 -15.37
N PRO A 84 -19.81 10.30 -16.16
CA PRO A 84 -19.09 10.60 -17.40
C PRO A 84 -17.60 10.85 -17.16
N ILE A 85 -17.30 11.45 -16.00
CA ILE A 85 -15.95 11.67 -15.46
C ILE A 85 -16.05 11.83 -13.95
N VAL A 86 -15.11 11.23 -13.21
CA VAL A 86 -14.95 11.42 -11.77
C VAL A 86 -13.46 11.41 -11.42
N ASN A 87 -13.01 12.27 -10.52
CA ASN A 87 -11.63 12.20 -10.05
C ASN A 87 -11.45 11.04 -9.08
N ALA A 88 -10.24 10.46 -9.09
CA ALA A 88 -9.93 9.30 -8.24
C ALA A 88 -10.22 9.56 -6.74
N GLY A 89 -9.84 10.73 -6.22
CA GLY A 89 -10.13 11.14 -4.85
C GLY A 89 -11.64 11.29 -4.59
N GLU A 90 -12.38 11.93 -5.49
CA GLU A 90 -13.82 12.11 -5.38
C GLU A 90 -14.57 10.75 -5.35
N LEU A 91 -14.13 9.79 -6.18
CA LEU A 91 -14.70 8.43 -6.15
C LEU A 91 -14.52 7.78 -4.78
N VAL A 92 -13.34 7.92 -4.17
CA VAL A 92 -13.08 7.37 -2.82
C VAL A 92 -13.96 8.03 -1.78
N GLU A 93 -14.10 9.36 -1.80
CA GLU A 93 -14.99 10.09 -0.89
C GLU A 93 -16.44 9.59 -1.00
N LYS A 94 -16.95 9.38 -2.22
CA LYS A 94 -18.30 8.87 -2.45
C LYS A 94 -18.49 7.44 -1.97
N LEU A 95 -17.49 6.56 -2.13
CA LEU A 95 -17.53 5.20 -1.61
C LEU A 95 -17.48 5.17 -0.06
N MET A 96 -16.69 6.05 0.54
CA MET A 96 -16.65 6.22 2.00
C MET A 96 -18.01 6.72 2.53
N GLU A 97 -18.61 7.72 1.90
CA GLU A 97 -19.95 8.23 2.22
C GLU A 97 -21.00 7.13 2.12
N GLN A 98 -20.97 6.34 1.02
CA GLN A 98 -21.90 5.24 0.77
C GLN A 98 -21.79 4.13 1.83
N GLY A 99 -20.57 3.77 2.26
CA GLY A 99 -20.32 2.74 3.27
C GLY A 99 -20.54 3.21 4.71
N ALA A 100 -20.49 4.51 4.98
CA ALA A 100 -20.49 5.09 6.34
C ALA A 100 -21.72 4.71 7.19
N VAL A 101 -22.87 4.53 6.55
CA VAL A 101 -24.13 4.14 7.24
C VAL A 101 -24.02 2.79 7.96
N PHE A 102 -23.06 1.94 7.54
CA PHE A 102 -22.79 0.62 8.11
C PHE A 102 -21.63 0.61 9.11
N LYS A 103 -21.09 1.77 9.45
CA LYS A 103 -20.06 1.97 10.49
C LYS A 103 -18.93 0.96 10.46
N PRO A 104 -18.23 0.78 9.31
CA PRO A 104 -17.10 -0.14 9.23
C PRO A 104 -15.99 0.25 10.20
N GLY A 105 -15.30 -0.76 10.75
CA GLY A 105 -14.05 -0.53 11.48
C GLY A 105 -12.85 -0.40 10.53
N PHE A 106 -11.81 0.31 10.97
CA PHE A 106 -10.57 0.48 10.22
C PHE A 106 -9.35 0.25 11.10
N THR A 107 -8.38 -0.49 10.59
CA THR A 107 -7.00 -0.56 11.08
C THR A 107 -6.10 -0.10 9.94
N LEU A 108 -5.67 1.16 9.99
CA LEU A 108 -4.90 1.83 8.95
C LEU A 108 -3.43 2.00 9.36
N GLY A 109 -2.53 2.09 8.38
CA GLY A 109 -1.09 2.16 8.61
C GLY A 109 -0.50 0.85 9.17
N GLU A 110 -1.16 -0.28 8.90
CA GLU A 110 -0.74 -1.62 9.32
C GLU A 110 -1.01 -2.63 8.20
N SER A 111 0.03 -3.34 7.78
CA SER A 111 -0.10 -4.43 6.81
C SER A 111 -0.52 -5.71 7.52
N ALA A 112 -1.41 -6.50 6.91
CA ALA A 112 -1.70 -7.85 7.34
C ALA A 112 -0.50 -8.76 7.03
N THR A 113 -0.02 -9.52 8.03
CA THR A 113 1.16 -10.40 7.91
C THR A 113 0.78 -11.87 7.91
N ASP A 114 -0.11 -12.28 8.80
CA ASP A 114 -0.41 -13.68 9.02
C ASP A 114 -1.91 -13.94 8.95
N LEU A 115 -2.26 -15.14 8.46
CA LEU A 115 -3.61 -15.65 8.39
C LEU A 115 -3.67 -17.05 9.00
N GLU A 116 -4.19 -17.16 10.19
CA GLU A 116 -4.38 -18.41 10.92
C GLU A 116 -5.85 -18.83 10.89
N GLU A 117 -6.13 -20.12 10.72
CA GLU A 117 -7.46 -20.69 10.85
C GLU A 117 -7.61 -21.32 12.24
N THR A 118 -8.66 -20.96 12.95
CA THR A 118 -8.97 -21.46 14.29
C THR A 118 -9.77 -22.76 14.23
N GLU A 119 -9.80 -23.53 15.32
CA GLU A 119 -10.54 -24.78 15.42
C GLU A 119 -12.05 -24.62 15.16
N ASP A 120 -12.61 -23.43 15.44
CA ASP A 120 -14.02 -23.09 15.18
C ASP A 120 -14.26 -22.65 13.71
N GLY A 121 -13.25 -22.79 12.83
CA GLY A 121 -13.35 -22.49 11.39
C GLY A 121 -13.44 -21.00 11.06
N LYS A 122 -13.03 -20.15 11.99
CA LYS A 122 -12.82 -18.71 11.77
C LYS A 122 -11.35 -18.43 11.47
N PHE A 123 -11.05 -17.21 11.15
CA PHE A 123 -9.72 -16.73 10.82
C PHE A 123 -9.25 -15.68 11.80
N ILE A 124 -7.97 -15.72 12.14
CA ILE A 124 -7.26 -14.64 12.82
C ILE A 124 -6.28 -14.03 11.82
N VAL A 125 -6.46 -12.74 11.54
CA VAL A 125 -5.51 -11.94 10.78
C VAL A 125 -4.69 -11.13 11.77
N THR A 126 -3.36 -11.26 11.69
CA THR A 126 -2.40 -10.48 12.48
C THR A 126 -1.75 -9.44 11.60
N THR A 127 -1.57 -8.21 12.12
CA THR A 127 -0.88 -7.14 11.42
C THR A 127 0.58 -7.03 11.84
N VAL A 128 1.36 -6.25 11.08
CA VAL A 128 2.78 -5.96 11.36
C VAL A 128 3.02 -5.38 12.75
N LYS A 129 2.02 -4.72 13.36
CA LYS A 129 2.09 -4.17 14.73
C LYS A 129 1.55 -5.14 15.80
N GLY A 130 1.12 -6.34 15.39
CA GLY A 130 0.58 -7.35 16.28
C GLY A 130 -0.92 -7.19 16.60
N THR A 131 -1.61 -6.25 15.95
CA THR A 131 -3.08 -6.12 16.08
C THR A 131 -3.74 -7.37 15.49
N LYS A 132 -4.68 -7.97 16.25
CA LYS A 132 -5.36 -9.21 15.85
C LYS A 132 -6.84 -8.97 15.57
N HIS A 133 -7.29 -9.53 14.45
CA HIS A 133 -8.68 -9.44 13.99
C HIS A 133 -9.22 -10.85 13.81
N LYS A 134 -10.44 -11.14 14.31
CA LYS A 134 -11.08 -12.46 14.17
C LYS A 134 -12.39 -12.35 13.41
N ALA A 135 -12.57 -13.17 12.38
CA ALA A 135 -13.81 -13.26 11.61
C ALA A 135 -14.01 -14.63 10.97
N PRO A 136 -15.24 -15.05 10.65
CA PRO A 136 -15.51 -16.23 9.85
C PRO A 136 -15.14 -16.07 8.37
N ILE A 137 -14.98 -14.83 7.89
CA ILE A 137 -14.70 -14.51 6.48
C ILE A 137 -13.53 -13.54 6.38
N VAL A 138 -12.65 -13.80 5.39
CA VAL A 138 -11.59 -12.87 4.97
C VAL A 138 -11.75 -12.59 3.49
N MET A 139 -11.79 -11.30 3.11
CA MET A 139 -11.82 -10.83 1.72
C MET A 139 -10.56 -10.05 1.41
N ILE A 140 -9.78 -10.51 0.45
CA ILE A 140 -8.53 -9.88 0.05
C ILE A 140 -8.83 -8.95 -1.13
N ALA A 141 -8.77 -7.64 -0.88
CA ALA A 141 -9.02 -6.55 -1.82
C ALA A 141 -7.79 -5.65 -1.99
N GLY A 142 -6.59 -6.25 -1.91
CA GLY A 142 -5.30 -5.56 -1.87
C GLY A 142 -4.83 -4.94 -3.19
N GLY A 143 -5.68 -4.84 -4.22
CA GLY A 143 -5.36 -4.25 -5.51
C GLY A 143 -4.21 -5.00 -6.20
N LEU A 144 -3.16 -4.29 -6.64
CA LEU A 144 -1.97 -4.91 -7.21
C LEU A 144 -1.01 -5.47 -6.13
N GLY A 145 -1.40 -5.42 -4.86
CA GLY A 145 -0.58 -5.82 -3.72
C GLY A 145 0.32 -4.68 -3.23
N VAL A 146 1.39 -5.05 -2.55
CA VAL A 146 2.42 -4.12 -2.10
C VAL A 146 3.32 -3.77 -3.29
N PHE A 147 3.61 -2.49 -3.47
CA PHE A 147 4.57 -2.05 -4.47
C PHE A 147 5.97 -2.11 -3.90
N GLU A 148 6.75 -3.07 -4.36
CA GLU A 148 8.16 -3.16 -4.03
C GLU A 148 9.00 -2.39 -5.05
N PRO A 149 9.87 -1.50 -4.63
CA PRO A 149 10.77 -0.81 -5.53
C PRO A 149 11.74 -1.80 -6.18
N ARG A 150 11.96 -1.64 -7.46
CA ARG A 150 13.02 -2.39 -8.16
C ARG A 150 14.38 -1.89 -7.70
N LYS A 151 15.03 -2.72 -6.90
CA LYS A 151 16.35 -2.41 -6.35
C LYS A 151 17.45 -2.63 -7.41
N PRO A 152 18.43 -1.73 -7.52
CA PRO A 152 19.63 -1.98 -8.31
C PRO A 152 20.46 -3.12 -7.68
N PRO A 153 21.18 -3.92 -8.49
CA PRO A 153 22.03 -5.00 -8.00
C PRO A 153 23.35 -4.46 -7.43
N ILE A 154 23.29 -3.60 -6.44
CA ILE A 154 24.44 -3.00 -5.74
C ILE A 154 24.74 -3.82 -4.49
N PRO A 155 26.00 -4.27 -4.27
CA PRO A 155 26.38 -4.94 -3.05
C PRO A 155 26.12 -4.06 -1.81
N ASN A 156 25.59 -4.66 -0.74
CA ASN A 156 25.30 -3.99 0.53
C ASN A 156 24.35 -2.78 0.45
N LEU A 157 23.48 -2.72 -0.56
CA LEU A 157 22.53 -1.64 -0.77
C LEU A 157 21.61 -1.44 0.44
N ASP A 158 21.19 -2.52 1.07
CA ASP A 158 20.31 -2.59 2.24
C ASP A 158 20.90 -1.84 3.48
N GLN A 159 22.21 -1.75 3.60
CA GLN A 159 22.87 -1.00 4.69
C GLN A 159 22.65 0.51 4.60
N TYR A 160 22.33 1.01 3.41
CA TYR A 160 22.13 2.42 3.10
C TYR A 160 20.65 2.80 2.90
N GLU A 161 19.72 1.85 2.94
CA GLU A 161 18.28 2.13 2.89
C GLU A 161 17.89 3.00 4.09
N ASP A 162 17.07 4.04 3.83
CA ASP A 162 16.72 5.10 4.78
C ASP A 162 17.93 5.89 5.37
N LYS A 163 19.10 5.69 4.79
CA LYS A 163 20.35 6.39 5.17
C LYS A 163 21.05 7.01 3.95
N GLY A 164 20.25 7.51 3.04
CA GLY A 164 20.69 8.14 1.80
C GLY A 164 20.39 7.31 0.54
N VAL A 165 19.67 6.18 0.66
CA VAL A 165 19.04 5.49 -0.46
C VAL A 165 17.54 5.53 -0.28
N GLU A 166 16.83 6.17 -1.20
CA GLU A 166 15.38 6.29 -1.21
C GLU A 166 14.82 5.89 -2.58
N TYR A 167 13.82 5.00 -2.59
CA TYR A 167 13.18 4.49 -3.82
C TYR A 167 11.96 5.29 -4.26
N ILE A 168 11.48 6.17 -3.39
CA ILE A 168 10.30 7.04 -3.58
C ILE A 168 10.60 8.38 -2.95
N ILE A 169 10.34 9.46 -3.67
CA ILE A 169 10.40 10.81 -3.12
C ILE A 169 9.02 11.14 -2.54
N ARG A 170 8.91 11.13 -1.21
CA ARG A 170 7.68 11.48 -0.49
C ARG A 170 7.61 12.95 -0.13
N ASP A 171 8.73 13.47 0.38
CA ASP A 171 8.88 14.88 0.74
C ASP A 171 10.11 15.45 -0.01
N PRO A 172 9.92 16.28 -1.03
CA PRO A 172 11.03 16.86 -1.77
C PRO A 172 11.91 17.79 -0.92
N GLU A 173 11.37 18.44 0.13
CA GLU A 173 12.15 19.33 0.99
C GLU A 173 13.25 18.58 1.77
N PHE A 174 13.13 17.26 1.91
CA PHE A 174 14.17 16.39 2.49
C PHE A 174 15.53 16.51 1.75
N TYR A 175 15.49 16.82 0.45
CA TYR A 175 16.68 16.95 -0.41
C TYR A 175 17.24 18.37 -0.48
N LYS A 176 16.69 19.30 0.34
CA LYS A 176 17.09 20.71 0.29
C LYS A 176 18.57 20.92 0.58
N GLY A 177 19.26 21.57 -0.37
CA GLY A 177 20.69 21.86 -0.27
C GLY A 177 21.60 20.62 -0.38
N LYS A 178 21.06 19.46 -0.79
CA LYS A 178 21.78 18.20 -0.90
C LYS A 178 22.29 17.96 -2.33
N ARG A 179 23.32 17.10 -2.42
CA ARG A 179 23.77 16.51 -3.68
C ARG A 179 22.96 15.23 -3.91
N VAL A 180 22.22 15.17 -5.00
CA VAL A 180 21.29 14.07 -5.27
C VAL A 180 21.69 13.39 -6.57
N VAL A 181 21.82 12.06 -6.53
CA VAL A 181 21.95 11.23 -7.72
C VAL A 181 20.63 10.48 -7.93
N VAL A 182 19.93 10.83 -8.99
CA VAL A 182 18.74 10.11 -9.47
C VAL A 182 19.19 9.11 -10.51
N SER A 183 18.74 7.85 -10.44
CA SER A 183 19.00 6.86 -11.47
C SER A 183 17.67 6.33 -12.03
N GLY A 184 17.52 6.42 -13.36
CA GLY A 184 16.31 5.98 -14.04
C GLY A 184 16.16 6.62 -15.42
N GLY A 185 15.12 6.27 -16.15
CA GLY A 185 14.85 6.79 -17.48
C GLY A 185 13.38 6.74 -17.89
N GLY A 186 12.49 6.56 -16.93
CA GLY A 186 11.03 6.71 -17.07
C GLY A 186 10.55 8.04 -16.50
N ASP A 187 9.24 8.27 -16.58
CA ASP A 187 8.60 9.52 -16.15
C ASP A 187 9.01 9.94 -14.74
N SER A 188 8.94 9.03 -13.76
CA SER A 188 9.29 9.38 -12.37
C SER A 188 10.71 9.93 -12.22
N ALA A 189 11.70 9.37 -12.93
CA ALA A 189 13.08 9.84 -12.85
C ALA A 189 13.26 11.22 -13.50
N LEU A 190 12.60 11.46 -14.63
CA LEU A 190 12.65 12.73 -15.34
C LEU A 190 11.93 13.81 -14.57
N ASP A 191 10.68 13.57 -14.17
CA ASP A 191 9.82 14.55 -13.52
C ASP A 191 10.38 14.98 -12.15
N TRP A 192 10.89 14.05 -11.36
CA TRP A 192 11.55 14.39 -10.10
C TRP A 192 12.87 15.13 -10.29
N SER A 193 13.65 14.77 -11.32
CA SER A 193 14.88 15.53 -11.65
C SER A 193 14.56 16.97 -12.02
N ILE A 194 13.54 17.18 -12.87
CA ILE A 194 13.06 18.50 -13.25
C ILE A 194 12.58 19.27 -12.02
N TYR A 195 11.71 18.65 -11.20
CA TYR A 195 11.10 19.27 -10.04
C TYR A 195 12.13 19.74 -9.01
N LEU A 196 13.10 18.89 -8.67
CA LEU A 196 14.13 19.22 -7.67
C LEU A 196 15.04 20.37 -8.13
N VAL A 197 15.26 20.51 -9.45
CA VAL A 197 16.09 21.57 -10.03
C VAL A 197 15.30 22.88 -10.22
N GLU A 198 14.08 22.83 -10.78
CA GLU A 198 13.26 24.01 -11.03
C GLU A 198 12.91 24.73 -9.72
N ASN A 199 12.62 23.98 -8.67
CA ASN A 199 12.29 24.53 -7.35
C ASN A 199 13.53 24.83 -6.49
N LYS A 200 14.75 24.66 -7.03
CA LYS A 200 16.02 24.92 -6.33
C LYS A 200 16.14 24.16 -5.01
N ILE A 201 15.64 22.93 -4.98
CA ILE A 201 15.66 22.08 -3.80
C ILE A 201 17.02 21.41 -3.66
N ALA A 202 17.45 20.63 -4.66
CA ALA A 202 18.76 20.05 -4.68
C ALA A 202 19.83 21.10 -4.97
N ASN A 203 20.96 21.05 -4.26
CA ASN A 203 22.13 21.89 -4.54
C ASN A 203 22.85 21.44 -5.80
N GLU A 204 22.92 20.14 -6.00
CA GLU A 204 23.48 19.50 -7.19
C GLU A 204 22.62 18.27 -7.53
N LEU A 205 22.23 18.12 -8.80
CA LEU A 205 21.49 16.97 -9.28
C LEU A 205 22.24 16.29 -10.44
N SER A 206 22.43 14.99 -10.30
CA SER A 206 22.91 14.13 -11.38
C SER A 206 21.83 13.14 -11.75
N LEU A 207 21.53 13.03 -13.04
CA LEU A 207 20.64 12.01 -13.58
C LEU A 207 21.47 10.96 -14.31
N VAL A 208 21.48 9.73 -13.80
CA VAL A 208 22.20 8.59 -14.36
C VAL A 208 21.23 7.68 -15.10
N HIS A 209 21.50 7.39 -16.36
CA HIS A 209 20.70 6.47 -17.15
C HIS A 209 21.54 5.51 -17.98
N ARG A 210 21.15 4.23 -18.00
CA ARG A 210 21.88 3.14 -18.66
C ARG A 210 21.87 3.17 -20.20
N ARG A 211 21.05 4.03 -20.82
CA ARG A 211 20.91 4.19 -22.27
C ARG A 211 21.04 5.66 -22.65
N THR A 212 21.25 5.92 -23.93
CA THR A 212 21.19 7.28 -24.49
C THR A 212 19.75 7.79 -24.66
N SER A 213 18.77 6.87 -24.78
CA SER A 213 17.36 7.21 -24.98
C SER A 213 16.52 6.95 -23.73
N PHE A 214 15.62 7.86 -23.42
CA PHE A 214 14.68 7.80 -22.33
C PHE A 214 13.33 7.17 -22.76
N ARG A 215 12.59 6.61 -21.78
CA ARG A 215 11.25 6.05 -22.00
C ARG A 215 10.13 6.95 -21.49
N GLY A 216 10.48 8.05 -20.84
CA GLY A 216 9.50 8.99 -20.31
C GLY A 216 8.85 9.84 -21.41
N HIS A 217 7.88 10.65 -21.00
CA HIS A 217 7.14 11.52 -21.89
C HIS A 217 8.08 12.50 -22.62
N LEU A 218 7.84 12.74 -23.90
CA LEU A 218 8.72 13.51 -24.76
C LEU A 218 9.01 14.93 -24.24
N ASP A 219 8.00 15.59 -23.64
CA ASP A 219 8.17 16.92 -23.04
C ASP A 219 9.14 16.89 -21.85
N SER A 220 9.03 15.90 -20.95
CA SER A 220 9.94 15.73 -19.83
C SER A 220 11.36 15.40 -20.30
N VAL A 221 11.49 14.57 -21.35
CA VAL A 221 12.79 14.28 -21.95
C VAL A 221 13.44 15.57 -22.50
N GLN A 222 12.68 16.38 -23.27
CA GLN A 222 13.19 17.62 -23.83
C GLN A 222 13.64 18.59 -22.73
N LYS A 223 12.84 18.77 -21.68
CA LYS A 223 13.21 19.63 -20.54
C LYS A 223 14.49 19.17 -19.84
N VAL A 224 14.66 17.87 -19.61
CA VAL A 224 15.91 17.34 -19.02
C VAL A 224 17.11 17.62 -19.92
N MET A 225 16.97 17.43 -21.24
CA MET A 225 18.06 17.71 -22.19
C MET A 225 18.43 19.20 -22.20
N ASP A 226 17.44 20.10 -22.18
CA ASP A 226 17.65 21.55 -22.12
C ASP A 226 18.32 21.97 -20.80
N MET A 227 17.91 21.36 -19.68
CA MET A 227 18.53 21.62 -18.37
C MET A 227 19.97 21.09 -18.30
N ALA A 228 20.25 19.96 -18.94
CA ALA A 228 21.59 19.40 -19.03
C ALA A 228 22.50 20.32 -19.88
N ALA A 229 22.00 20.78 -21.04
CA ALA A 229 22.70 21.74 -21.87
C ALA A 229 23.00 23.08 -21.17
N ALA A 230 22.07 23.51 -20.28
CA ALA A 230 22.24 24.69 -19.45
C ALA A 230 23.10 24.46 -18.18
N GLY A 231 23.66 23.27 -17.99
CA GLY A 231 24.47 22.91 -16.83
C GLY A 231 23.70 22.83 -15.50
N LYS A 232 22.36 22.75 -15.53
CA LYS A 232 21.51 22.68 -14.34
C LYS A 232 21.35 21.23 -13.83
N ILE A 233 21.45 20.24 -14.72
CA ILE A 233 21.46 18.82 -14.42
C ILE A 233 22.75 18.22 -14.95
N ASN A 234 23.45 17.46 -14.14
CA ASN A 234 24.57 16.66 -14.59
C ASN A 234 24.03 15.34 -15.17
N LEU A 235 23.79 15.31 -16.49
CA LEU A 235 23.26 14.15 -17.18
C LEU A 235 24.37 13.17 -17.55
N ILE A 236 24.26 11.92 -17.09
CA ILE A 236 25.23 10.84 -17.35
C ILE A 236 24.45 9.67 -17.98
N THR A 237 24.54 9.55 -19.31
CA THR A 237 23.93 8.44 -20.06
C THR A 237 24.93 7.31 -20.29
N ASP A 238 24.46 6.17 -20.81
CA ASP A 238 25.28 4.95 -21.00
C ASP A 238 26.04 4.55 -19.72
N ALA A 239 25.37 4.73 -18.56
CA ALA A 239 25.99 4.59 -17.26
C ALA A 239 25.02 3.98 -16.24
N GLU A 240 25.55 3.20 -15.33
CA GLU A 240 24.81 2.60 -14.23
C GLU A 240 25.53 2.85 -12.90
N VAL A 241 24.78 3.09 -11.84
CA VAL A 241 25.31 3.12 -10.47
C VAL A 241 25.53 1.67 -10.04
N THR A 242 26.79 1.33 -9.70
CA THR A 242 27.21 -0.03 -9.38
C THR A 242 27.76 -0.19 -7.96
N GLY A 243 27.93 0.90 -7.22
CA GLY A 243 28.41 0.87 -5.86
C GLY A 243 28.01 2.09 -5.04
N LEU A 244 28.02 1.92 -3.73
CA LEU A 244 27.80 2.97 -2.73
C LEU A 244 28.94 2.91 -1.73
N SER A 245 29.34 4.07 -1.22
CA SER A 245 30.28 4.16 -0.10
C SER A 245 29.87 5.25 0.90
N GLY A 246 30.32 5.08 2.14
CA GLY A 246 30.09 6.01 3.22
C GLY A 246 30.14 5.33 4.59
N ASN A 247 30.21 6.12 5.64
CA ASN A 247 30.25 5.65 7.02
C ASN A 247 28.87 5.76 7.68
N GLY A 248 28.06 4.69 7.57
CA GLY A 248 26.71 4.62 8.15
C GLY A 248 25.63 5.37 7.38
N LYS A 249 25.97 6.13 6.34
CA LYS A 249 25.08 6.78 5.37
C LYS A 249 25.79 6.89 4.02
N VAL A 250 25.04 7.19 2.97
CA VAL A 250 25.62 7.43 1.64
C VAL A 250 26.47 8.71 1.66
N GLU A 251 27.70 8.63 1.15
CA GLU A 251 28.62 9.76 0.96
C GLU A 251 29.10 9.86 -0.48
N SER A 252 29.14 8.74 -1.22
CA SER A 252 29.39 8.74 -2.67
C SER A 252 28.76 7.54 -3.38
N VAL A 253 28.62 7.64 -4.70
CA VAL A 253 28.22 6.57 -5.59
C VAL A 253 29.34 6.26 -6.59
N THR A 254 29.50 4.98 -6.91
CA THR A 254 30.32 4.51 -8.02
C THR A 254 29.45 4.35 -9.25
N ILE A 255 29.73 5.08 -10.31
CA ILE A 255 29.04 5.02 -11.58
C ILE A 255 29.96 4.30 -12.58
N ASN A 256 29.47 3.26 -13.23
CA ASN A 256 30.17 2.59 -14.33
C ASN A 256 29.66 3.12 -15.66
N HIS A 257 30.48 3.92 -16.35
CA HIS A 257 30.14 4.49 -17.64
C HIS A 257 30.77 3.65 -18.78
N ALA A 258 30.01 3.42 -19.84
CA ALA A 258 30.40 2.50 -20.92
C ALA A 258 31.77 2.82 -21.57
N THR A 259 32.12 4.08 -21.68
CA THR A 259 33.37 4.52 -22.32
C THR A 259 34.38 5.14 -21.36
N MET A 260 33.93 5.85 -20.31
CA MET A 260 34.80 6.53 -19.35
C MET A 260 35.24 5.64 -18.18
N GLY A 261 34.67 4.43 -18.07
CA GLY A 261 34.95 3.53 -16.97
C GLY A 261 34.27 3.95 -15.65
N LYS A 262 34.93 3.69 -14.53
CA LYS A 262 34.43 4.00 -13.20
C LYS A 262 34.57 5.48 -12.85
N ILE A 263 33.49 6.09 -12.38
CA ILE A 263 33.43 7.47 -11.93
C ILE A 263 32.92 7.45 -10.47
N GLU A 264 33.71 8.00 -9.55
CA GLU A 264 33.25 8.23 -8.16
C GLU A 264 32.61 9.62 -8.06
N LYS A 265 31.38 9.67 -7.55
CA LYS A 265 30.66 10.92 -7.41
C LYS A 265 30.18 11.14 -5.97
N PRO A 266 30.67 12.19 -5.29
CA PRO A 266 30.18 12.57 -3.98
C PRO A 266 28.67 12.85 -4.04
N THR A 267 27.90 12.24 -3.11
CA THR A 267 26.45 12.39 -3.07
C THR A 267 25.93 12.23 -1.63
N ASP A 268 24.85 12.91 -1.31
CA ASP A 268 24.21 12.77 -0.02
C ASP A 268 23.01 11.81 -0.11
N HIS A 269 22.38 11.73 -1.29
CA HIS A 269 21.26 10.85 -1.58
C HIS A 269 21.37 10.18 -2.95
N PHE A 270 21.09 8.88 -2.97
CA PHE A 270 20.92 8.08 -4.18
C PHE A 270 19.47 7.64 -4.30
N VAL A 271 18.82 8.02 -5.40
CA VAL A 271 17.38 7.79 -5.63
C VAL A 271 17.17 6.95 -6.89
N PRO A 272 17.22 5.60 -6.80
CA PRO A 272 16.97 4.72 -7.94
C PRO A 272 15.47 4.61 -8.24
N LEU A 273 15.00 5.30 -9.28
CA LEU A 273 13.62 5.30 -9.74
C LEU A 273 13.43 4.33 -10.93
N PHE A 274 13.54 3.03 -10.65
CA PHE A 274 13.44 1.96 -11.66
C PHE A 274 12.02 1.43 -11.86
N GLY A 275 11.05 2.05 -11.18
CA GLY A 275 9.67 1.63 -11.13
C GLY A 275 9.40 0.67 -9.97
N LEU A 276 8.13 0.38 -9.79
CA LEU A 276 7.62 -0.47 -8.74
C LEU A 276 7.19 -1.81 -9.35
N THR A 277 7.44 -2.90 -8.64
CA THR A 277 6.94 -4.22 -9.00
C THR A 277 5.82 -4.59 -8.04
N PRO A 278 4.64 -4.91 -8.55
CA PRO A 278 3.58 -5.44 -7.69
C PRO A 278 4.02 -6.75 -7.04
N SER A 279 3.80 -6.89 -5.74
CA SER A 279 4.06 -8.09 -4.96
C SER A 279 2.86 -8.41 -4.08
N LEU A 280 2.53 -9.69 -3.94
CA LEU A 280 1.49 -10.11 -2.99
C LEU A 280 1.94 -9.95 -1.53
N GLY A 281 3.25 -9.72 -1.29
CA GLY A 281 3.80 -9.61 0.05
C GLY A 281 3.49 -10.85 0.90
N PRO A 282 3.17 -10.68 2.19
CA PRO A 282 2.86 -11.79 3.10
C PRO A 282 1.71 -12.69 2.64
N VAL A 283 0.75 -12.17 1.86
CA VAL A 283 -0.40 -12.91 1.33
C VAL A 283 0.03 -14.11 0.47
N ALA A 284 1.20 -14.03 -0.17
CA ALA A 284 1.77 -15.13 -0.93
C ALA A 284 2.01 -16.40 -0.09
N ASN A 285 2.18 -16.25 1.23
CA ASN A 285 2.48 -17.34 2.17
C ASN A 285 1.23 -17.88 2.88
N TRP A 286 0.03 -17.42 2.54
CA TRP A 286 -1.21 -17.82 3.20
C TRP A 286 -1.81 -19.13 2.69
N GLY A 287 -1.05 -19.89 1.88
CA GLY A 287 -1.50 -21.17 1.31
C GLY A 287 -2.58 -21.02 0.23
N LEU A 288 -2.60 -19.89 -0.44
CA LEU A 288 -3.51 -19.59 -1.55
C LEU A 288 -2.91 -20.08 -2.88
N GLU A 289 -3.75 -20.49 -3.81
CA GLU A 289 -3.30 -20.78 -5.18
C GLU A 289 -2.98 -19.46 -5.90
N ILE A 290 -1.72 -19.33 -6.35
CA ILE A 290 -1.20 -18.12 -7.00
C ILE A 290 -0.84 -18.44 -8.44
N GLU A 291 -1.30 -17.60 -9.36
CA GLU A 291 -0.94 -17.63 -10.77
C GLU A 291 -0.53 -16.23 -11.22
N LYS A 292 0.68 -16.09 -11.82
CA LYS A 292 1.20 -14.81 -12.34
C LYS A 292 1.13 -13.65 -11.35
N ASN A 293 1.52 -13.92 -10.09
CA ASN A 293 1.49 -12.93 -9.00
C ASN A 293 0.07 -12.40 -8.68
N ALA A 294 -0.95 -13.23 -8.84
CA ALA A 294 -2.33 -12.94 -8.48
C ALA A 294 -3.01 -14.18 -7.88
N ILE A 295 -4.02 -14.00 -7.05
CA ILE A 295 -4.72 -15.08 -6.36
C ILE A 295 -5.75 -15.69 -7.30
N LYS A 296 -5.66 -17.01 -7.54
CA LYS A 296 -6.64 -17.74 -8.34
C LYS A 296 -7.96 -17.89 -7.58
N VAL A 297 -9.07 -17.66 -8.26
CA VAL A 297 -10.42 -17.71 -7.69
C VAL A 297 -11.39 -18.46 -8.58
N ASP A 298 -12.45 -19.00 -7.98
CA ASP A 298 -13.63 -19.47 -8.69
C ASP A 298 -14.46 -18.26 -9.12
N THR A 299 -14.83 -18.17 -10.39
CA THR A 299 -15.63 -17.05 -10.95
C THR A 299 -17.09 -17.06 -10.52
N LEU A 300 -17.55 -18.15 -9.89
CA LEU A 300 -18.92 -18.23 -9.41
C LEU A 300 -19.14 -17.27 -8.21
N ASP A 301 -18.15 -17.18 -7.31
CA ASP A 301 -18.30 -16.45 -6.06
C ASP A 301 -17.00 -15.78 -5.57
N TYR A 302 -15.94 -15.82 -6.36
CA TYR A 302 -14.60 -15.29 -6.04
C TYR A 302 -13.94 -15.88 -4.79
N SER A 303 -14.37 -17.13 -4.41
CA SER A 303 -13.69 -17.89 -3.38
C SER A 303 -12.32 -18.39 -3.85
N THR A 304 -11.40 -18.50 -2.91
CA THR A 304 -10.08 -19.11 -3.11
C THR A 304 -10.13 -20.62 -2.81
N ASN A 305 -9.00 -21.30 -2.95
CA ASN A 305 -8.85 -22.70 -2.49
C ASN A 305 -9.04 -22.86 -0.96
N ARG A 306 -8.94 -21.76 -0.16
CA ARG A 306 -9.24 -21.78 1.28
C ARG A 306 -10.67 -21.35 1.54
N LYS A 307 -11.51 -22.26 2.03
CA LYS A 307 -12.94 -22.01 2.30
C LYS A 307 -13.11 -20.88 3.31
N GLY A 308 -13.82 -19.81 2.94
CA GLY A 308 -14.03 -18.62 3.78
C GLY A 308 -13.04 -17.49 3.49
N VAL A 309 -12.08 -17.73 2.59
CA VAL A 309 -11.17 -16.70 2.07
C VAL A 309 -11.54 -16.41 0.62
N TYR A 310 -11.76 -15.14 0.32
CA TYR A 310 -12.13 -14.61 -1.01
C TYR A 310 -11.05 -13.64 -1.48
N ALA A 311 -10.91 -13.48 -2.80
CA ALA A 311 -10.04 -12.46 -3.37
C ALA A 311 -10.77 -11.69 -4.48
N ILE A 312 -10.81 -10.37 -4.37
CA ILE A 312 -11.63 -9.47 -5.20
C ILE A 312 -10.80 -8.28 -5.71
N GLY A 313 -11.15 -7.77 -6.87
CA GLY A 313 -10.43 -6.68 -7.53
C GLY A 313 -9.12 -7.16 -8.19
N ASP A 314 -8.16 -6.27 -8.36
CA ASP A 314 -6.96 -6.52 -9.17
C ASP A 314 -6.01 -7.58 -8.60
N ILE A 315 -6.20 -7.96 -7.32
CA ILE A 315 -5.39 -8.97 -6.62
C ILE A 315 -5.66 -10.38 -7.11
N ASN A 316 -6.84 -10.64 -7.69
CA ASN A 316 -7.23 -11.95 -8.16
C ASN A 316 -6.93 -12.18 -9.64
N THR A 317 -7.02 -13.45 -10.06
CA THR A 317 -6.92 -13.87 -11.45
C THR A 317 -7.87 -15.03 -11.78
N TYR A 318 -8.42 -14.99 -12.99
CA TYR A 318 -9.24 -16.01 -13.61
C TYR A 318 -9.25 -15.79 -15.13
N SER A 319 -9.78 -16.75 -15.89
CA SER A 319 -9.88 -16.61 -17.36
C SER A 319 -10.78 -15.45 -17.75
N GLY A 320 -10.25 -14.52 -18.54
CA GLY A 320 -10.98 -13.31 -18.96
C GLY A 320 -10.96 -12.16 -17.93
N LYS A 321 -10.11 -12.21 -16.91
CA LYS A 321 -9.96 -11.13 -15.92
C LYS A 321 -9.62 -9.78 -16.57
N LEU A 322 -10.44 -8.78 -16.25
CA LEU A 322 -10.16 -7.37 -16.53
C LEU A 322 -9.88 -6.64 -15.21
N LYS A 323 -8.75 -5.94 -15.16
CA LYS A 323 -8.36 -5.15 -13.98
C LYS A 323 -9.00 -3.77 -14.03
N LEU A 324 -10.33 -3.73 -13.83
CA LEU A 324 -11.15 -2.52 -13.79
C LEU A 324 -11.84 -2.42 -12.42
N ILE A 325 -11.99 -1.21 -11.91
CA ILE A 325 -12.70 -0.96 -10.65
C ILE A 325 -14.12 -1.52 -10.71
N LEU A 326 -14.81 -1.30 -11.83
CA LEU A 326 -16.14 -1.83 -12.11
C LEU A 326 -16.22 -3.35 -11.93
N CYS A 327 -15.25 -4.10 -12.47
CA CYS A 327 -15.20 -5.56 -12.32
C CYS A 327 -15.02 -5.94 -10.84
N GLY A 328 -14.17 -5.23 -10.13
CA GLY A 328 -13.95 -5.43 -8.70
C GLY A 328 -15.21 -5.20 -7.86
N PHE A 329 -16.05 -4.24 -8.21
CA PHE A 329 -17.34 -4.02 -7.55
C PHE A 329 -18.28 -5.22 -7.71
N HIS A 330 -18.41 -5.73 -8.93
CA HIS A 330 -19.17 -6.95 -9.20
C HIS A 330 -18.65 -8.16 -8.42
N GLU A 331 -17.32 -8.34 -8.40
CA GLU A 331 -16.66 -9.42 -7.67
C GLU A 331 -16.97 -9.33 -6.16
N GLY A 332 -16.88 -8.14 -5.57
CA GLY A 332 -17.24 -7.88 -4.18
C GLY A 332 -18.69 -8.22 -3.87
N THR A 333 -19.61 -7.87 -4.75
CA THR A 333 -21.04 -8.19 -4.60
C THR A 333 -21.27 -9.70 -4.53
N LEU A 334 -20.72 -10.49 -5.46
CA LEU A 334 -20.91 -11.94 -5.46
C LEU A 334 -20.21 -12.62 -4.29
N ALA A 335 -19.00 -12.18 -3.93
CA ALA A 335 -18.27 -12.70 -2.78
C ALA A 335 -19.05 -12.50 -1.46
N VAL A 336 -19.69 -11.33 -1.28
CA VAL A 336 -20.52 -11.05 -0.11
C VAL A 336 -21.75 -11.94 -0.04
N GLN A 337 -22.41 -12.25 -1.17
CA GLN A 337 -23.55 -13.17 -1.21
C GLN A 337 -23.13 -14.59 -0.78
N SER A 338 -21.99 -15.08 -1.27
CA SER A 338 -21.42 -16.36 -0.88
C SER A 338 -21.01 -16.37 0.61
N ALA A 339 -20.37 -15.31 1.08
CA ALA A 339 -19.99 -15.15 2.49
C ALA A 339 -21.21 -15.20 3.42
N PHE A 340 -22.32 -14.56 3.05
CA PHE A 340 -23.57 -14.62 3.82
C PHE A 340 -24.08 -16.08 3.95
N ALA A 341 -24.12 -16.82 2.86
CA ALA A 341 -24.56 -18.22 2.88
C ALA A 341 -23.66 -19.09 3.77
N ARG A 342 -22.36 -18.79 3.82
CA ARG A 342 -21.41 -19.48 4.69
C ARG A 342 -21.61 -19.14 6.17
N ILE A 343 -21.83 -17.86 6.51
CA ILE A 343 -22.06 -17.41 7.91
C ILE A 343 -23.40 -17.92 8.41
N PHE A 344 -24.43 -17.97 7.56
CA PHE A 344 -25.79 -18.34 7.90
C PHE A 344 -26.31 -19.49 7.01
N PRO A 345 -25.77 -20.72 7.14
CA PRO A 345 -26.08 -21.83 6.22
C PRO A 345 -27.55 -22.24 6.20
N ASN A 346 -28.26 -21.97 7.30
CA ASN A 346 -29.70 -22.27 7.45
C ASN A 346 -30.62 -21.09 7.12
N LYS A 347 -30.05 -19.93 6.70
CA LYS A 347 -30.85 -18.74 6.43
C LYS A 347 -30.90 -18.50 4.92
N LYS A 348 -32.09 -18.62 4.37
CA LYS A 348 -32.29 -18.30 2.94
C LYS A 348 -32.04 -16.81 2.72
N ASN A 349 -31.06 -16.47 1.88
CA ASN A 349 -30.88 -15.11 1.42
C ASN A 349 -31.91 -14.84 0.33
N VAL A 350 -32.78 -13.88 0.55
CA VAL A 350 -33.72 -13.37 -0.44
C VAL A 350 -33.22 -12.01 -0.88
N LEU A 351 -32.80 -11.90 -2.14
CA LEU A 351 -32.35 -10.64 -2.72
C LEU A 351 -33.47 -9.59 -2.56
N LYS A 352 -33.14 -8.51 -1.86
CA LYS A 352 -34.04 -7.36 -1.68
C LYS A 352 -33.45 -6.16 -2.40
N TYR A 353 -34.20 -5.60 -3.29
CA TYR A 353 -33.77 -4.40 -4.02
C TYR A 353 -33.79 -3.19 -3.09
N THR A 354 -32.73 -2.40 -3.12
CA THR A 354 -32.60 -1.16 -2.33
C THR A 354 -33.66 -0.13 -2.69
N THR A 355 -34.16 -0.16 -3.92
CA THR A 355 -35.28 0.69 -4.38
C THR A 355 -36.60 0.45 -3.64
N VAL A 356 -36.76 -0.73 -2.99
CA VAL A 356 -37.98 -1.09 -2.23
C VAL A 356 -37.80 -0.81 -0.75
N ASN A 357 -36.63 -1.14 -0.19
CA ASN A 357 -36.41 -1.09 1.25
C ASN A 357 -35.52 0.09 1.70
N GLY A 358 -34.97 0.85 0.74
CA GLY A 358 -33.97 1.85 1.05
C GLY A 358 -32.66 1.23 1.62
N VAL A 359 -31.83 2.06 2.19
CA VAL A 359 -30.59 1.67 2.87
C VAL A 359 -30.74 2.01 4.34
N SER A 360 -30.82 0.99 5.19
CA SER A 360 -30.87 1.15 6.65
C SER A 360 -29.54 0.73 7.25
N GLY A 361 -28.89 1.61 8.01
CA GLY A 361 -27.65 1.35 8.73
C GLY A 361 -27.83 0.34 9.90
N PHE A 362 -26.73 0.17 10.67
CA PHE A 362 -26.73 -0.58 11.93
C PHE A 362 -27.28 0.26 13.07
#